data_00518b3e6faa2cd2bac8da95aa7f6bfd
#
_entry.id   00518b3e6faa2cd2bac8da95aa7f6bfd
#
_cell.length_a   1.000
_cell.length_b   1.000
_cell.length_c   1.000
_cell.angle_alpha   90.00
_cell.angle_beta   90.00
_cell.angle_gamma   90.00
#
_symmetry.space_group_name_H-M   'P 1'
#
loop_
_entity.id
_entity.type
_entity.pdbx_description
1 polymer ?
#
loop_
_entity_poly.entity_id
_entity_poly.type
_entity_poly.pdbx_seq_one_letter_code
_entity_poly.pdbx_strand_id
1 'polypeptide(L)'
;MARELSEVGVVGLGTMGAGIAEVFARAGLSVTAVDVDDAAVQRGRGHVEKSTGRAVSRGRLDPADRDAIVSRIRFTTSMDDLAQAELVVEAVPERVDLKAAVLSALDRICPPDTILATNTSSLSVTELSVTTGRPGKVIGMHFFNPAPVMKLVEVVRTVGTEPAVVEDVEALAARLGKVGVTIGDRAGFIANALLFGYLNHAVAMVEDRYASREDVDAAMRLGAGLPMGPLALLDLIGLDTAHQILGTMYRQSRNRLHAPSPLIEQLVTAGLLGRKAGRGFYTYADRHSAEVVADAQTPVAGAAAAGARPVRSVGVLAVAGPKADADRLDALVPAAASAGLPVARVLAEPGTGPEGWTGPVAGLANADLVLVAGTDDPAVFAALGGLVQDGAVLAATSSGRPVVEHAAASGRPADVVGLHLAGPGSALRVAEVVAGLLTDPGAAATVHAFCARVELPAVTAPDRAGRIVDALLFPYLNDAVRMLEARYATADDIDAAMVSGCGYPMGPFELLDLVGLDVALAVERQLYAEVREPGLAPAPLLEHLVTAGHLGRRAGRGFRDSRAR
;
A
#
# COMPACT_ATOMS: atom_id res chain seq x y z
N MET A 1 -2.42 13.63 -35.03
CA MET A 1 -3.64 13.93 -34.24
C MET A 1 -4.33 12.59 -33.99
N ALA A 2 -4.66 12.32 -32.74
CA ALA A 2 -5.36 11.10 -32.36
C ALA A 2 -6.70 10.97 -33.08
N ARG A 3 -7.07 9.75 -33.44
CA ARG A 3 -8.32 9.41 -34.11
C ARG A 3 -9.49 9.54 -33.12
N GLU A 4 -10.59 10.13 -33.53
CA GLU A 4 -11.80 10.14 -32.71
C GLU A 4 -12.56 8.81 -32.88
N LEU A 5 -12.64 8.04 -31.79
CA LEU A 5 -13.32 6.75 -31.75
C LEU A 5 -14.80 6.96 -31.35
N SER A 6 -15.73 6.29 -32.03
CA SER A 6 -17.19 6.37 -31.80
C SER A 6 -17.85 5.02 -31.57
N GLU A 7 -17.39 3.98 -32.28
CA GLU A 7 -17.93 2.61 -32.23
C GLU A 7 -16.93 1.69 -31.55
N VAL A 8 -17.29 1.19 -30.35
CA VAL A 8 -16.37 0.36 -29.55
C VAL A 8 -17.02 -0.98 -29.17
N GLY A 9 -16.17 -1.98 -29.03
CA GLY A 9 -16.58 -3.32 -28.60
C GLY A 9 -16.05 -3.70 -27.21
N VAL A 10 -16.77 -4.55 -26.50
CA VAL A 10 -16.28 -5.20 -25.27
C VAL A 10 -16.64 -6.68 -25.33
N VAL A 11 -15.66 -7.57 -25.14
CA VAL A 11 -15.83 -9.02 -25.13
C VAL A 11 -15.58 -9.58 -23.74
N GLY A 12 -16.57 -10.30 -23.19
CA GLY A 12 -16.59 -10.76 -21.81
C GLY A 12 -17.28 -9.76 -20.89
N LEU A 13 -18.49 -10.10 -20.40
CA LEU A 13 -19.35 -9.21 -19.62
C LEU A 13 -19.39 -9.59 -18.12
N GLY A 14 -18.28 -10.13 -17.61
CA GLY A 14 -18.05 -10.21 -16.18
C GLY A 14 -17.99 -8.83 -15.53
N THR A 15 -17.61 -8.77 -14.25
CA THR A 15 -17.56 -7.51 -13.48
C THR A 15 -16.76 -6.41 -14.19
N MET A 16 -15.60 -6.76 -14.78
CA MET A 16 -14.75 -5.78 -15.47
C MET A 16 -15.34 -5.35 -16.80
N GLY A 17 -15.68 -6.29 -17.70
CA GLY A 17 -16.16 -5.93 -19.03
C GLY A 17 -17.49 -5.18 -19.01
N ALA A 18 -18.42 -5.55 -18.12
CA ALA A 18 -19.65 -4.78 -17.91
C ALA A 18 -19.36 -3.36 -17.41
N GLY A 19 -18.40 -3.21 -16.50
CA GLY A 19 -17.95 -1.89 -16.03
C GLY A 19 -17.26 -1.07 -17.11
N ILE A 20 -16.45 -1.68 -17.98
CA ILE A 20 -15.79 -1.02 -19.12
C ILE A 20 -16.83 -0.56 -20.14
N ALA A 21 -17.82 -1.41 -20.47
CA ALA A 21 -18.93 -1.03 -21.34
C ALA A 21 -19.71 0.18 -20.79
N GLU A 22 -19.97 0.21 -19.48
CA GLU A 22 -20.57 1.37 -18.81
C GLU A 22 -19.70 2.62 -18.94
N VAL A 23 -18.38 2.52 -18.77
CA VAL A 23 -17.44 3.66 -18.89
C VAL A 23 -17.49 4.25 -20.30
N PHE A 24 -17.44 3.43 -21.32
CA PHE A 24 -17.54 3.87 -22.71
C PHE A 24 -18.89 4.55 -23.01
N ALA A 25 -19.98 3.93 -22.59
CA ALA A 25 -21.34 4.48 -22.78
C ALA A 25 -21.55 5.82 -22.03
N ARG A 26 -20.94 6.00 -20.85
CA ARG A 26 -20.92 7.27 -20.10
C ARG A 26 -20.21 8.39 -20.87
N ALA A 27 -19.17 8.05 -21.64
CA ALA A 27 -18.44 9.01 -22.47
C ALA A 27 -19.12 9.27 -23.83
N GLY A 28 -20.31 8.72 -24.05
CA GLY A 28 -21.12 8.95 -25.25
C GLY A 28 -20.80 8.05 -26.44
N LEU A 29 -20.01 6.98 -26.25
CA LEU A 29 -19.69 6.04 -27.33
C LEU A 29 -20.81 5.02 -27.52
N SER A 30 -20.96 4.52 -28.76
CA SER A 30 -21.76 3.36 -29.10
C SER A 30 -21.01 2.09 -28.70
N VAL A 31 -21.59 1.23 -27.90
CA VAL A 31 -20.91 0.04 -27.35
C VAL A 31 -21.60 -1.24 -27.81
N THR A 32 -20.87 -2.14 -28.46
CA THR A 32 -21.30 -3.52 -28.69
C THR A 32 -20.65 -4.43 -27.64
N ALA A 33 -21.49 -5.00 -26.77
CA ALA A 33 -21.07 -5.78 -25.60
C ALA A 33 -21.40 -7.27 -25.81
N VAL A 34 -20.36 -8.11 -25.90
CA VAL A 34 -20.46 -9.52 -26.32
C VAL A 34 -20.10 -10.44 -25.18
N ASP A 35 -20.87 -11.51 -24.98
CA ASP A 35 -20.47 -12.64 -24.14
C ASP A 35 -20.89 -13.99 -24.77
N VAL A 36 -20.46 -15.10 -24.18
CA VAL A 36 -20.53 -16.44 -24.75
C VAL A 36 -21.97 -16.98 -24.94
N ASP A 37 -22.89 -16.59 -24.08
CA ASP A 37 -24.29 -17.04 -24.10
C ASP A 37 -25.25 -15.98 -23.53
N ASP A 38 -26.56 -16.17 -23.75
CA ASP A 38 -27.60 -15.26 -23.28
C ASP A 38 -27.58 -15.07 -21.76
N ALA A 39 -27.25 -16.11 -21.00
CA ALA A 39 -27.23 -16.04 -19.55
C ALA A 39 -26.06 -15.13 -19.09
N ALA A 40 -24.90 -15.22 -19.72
CA ALA A 40 -23.76 -14.35 -19.47
C ALA A 40 -24.06 -12.89 -19.87
N VAL A 41 -24.69 -12.70 -21.04
CA VAL A 41 -25.14 -11.38 -21.51
C VAL A 41 -26.13 -10.76 -20.52
N GLN A 42 -27.13 -11.52 -20.02
CA GLN A 42 -28.07 -11.01 -19.03
C GLN A 42 -27.41 -10.67 -17.69
N ARG A 43 -26.43 -11.47 -17.24
CA ARG A 43 -25.62 -11.12 -16.05
C ARG A 43 -24.85 -9.81 -16.26
N GLY A 44 -24.22 -9.63 -17.43
CA GLY A 44 -23.50 -8.42 -17.79
C GLY A 44 -24.40 -7.18 -17.80
N ARG A 45 -25.59 -7.29 -18.41
CA ARG A 45 -26.61 -6.23 -18.38
C ARG A 45 -26.99 -5.90 -16.92
N GLY A 46 -27.25 -6.91 -16.09
CA GLY A 46 -27.57 -6.73 -14.67
C GLY A 46 -26.44 -6.04 -13.88
N HIS A 47 -25.16 -6.26 -14.23
CA HIS A 47 -24.05 -5.54 -13.64
C HIS A 47 -24.09 -4.05 -13.97
N VAL A 48 -24.34 -3.67 -15.23
CA VAL A 48 -24.48 -2.27 -15.67
C VAL A 48 -25.66 -1.60 -14.98
N GLU A 49 -26.83 -2.25 -14.99
CA GLU A 49 -28.05 -1.73 -14.36
C GLU A 49 -27.90 -1.51 -12.85
N LYS A 50 -27.27 -2.46 -12.16
CA LYS A 50 -26.97 -2.36 -10.73
C LYS A 50 -25.97 -1.26 -10.43
N SER A 51 -24.94 -1.08 -11.26
CA SER A 51 -23.91 -0.04 -11.11
C SER A 51 -24.51 1.35 -11.30
N THR A 52 -25.19 1.57 -12.43
CA THR A 52 -25.86 2.85 -12.77
C THR A 52 -26.98 3.17 -11.77
N GLY A 53 -27.78 2.17 -11.36
CA GLY A 53 -28.82 2.34 -10.33
C GLY A 53 -28.27 2.79 -8.99
N ARG A 54 -27.12 2.23 -8.56
CA ARG A 54 -26.39 2.70 -7.36
C ARG A 54 -25.87 4.13 -7.51
N ALA A 55 -25.43 4.52 -8.70
CA ALA A 55 -24.99 5.90 -8.95
C ALA A 55 -26.15 6.88 -8.84
N VAL A 56 -27.34 6.53 -9.35
CA VAL A 56 -28.57 7.32 -9.19
C VAL A 56 -28.97 7.43 -7.72
N SER A 57 -29.04 6.30 -6.98
CA SER A 57 -29.44 6.30 -5.57
C SER A 57 -28.51 7.12 -4.66
N ARG A 58 -27.26 7.36 -5.10
CA ARG A 58 -26.28 8.19 -4.40
C ARG A 58 -26.21 9.64 -4.93
N GLY A 59 -27.11 10.02 -5.82
CA GLY A 59 -27.13 11.38 -6.41
C GLY A 59 -25.93 11.69 -7.31
N ARG A 60 -25.25 10.66 -7.85
CA ARG A 60 -24.06 10.81 -8.72
C ARG A 60 -24.39 10.70 -10.21
N LEU A 61 -25.62 10.37 -10.54
CA LEU A 61 -26.12 10.21 -11.90
C LEU A 61 -27.62 10.52 -11.94
N ASP A 62 -28.07 11.30 -12.93
CA ASP A 62 -29.49 11.54 -13.14
C ASP A 62 -30.17 10.30 -13.77
N PRO A 63 -31.47 10.05 -13.46
CA PRO A 63 -32.21 8.93 -14.06
C PRO A 63 -32.23 8.97 -15.59
N ALA A 64 -32.41 10.15 -16.19
CA ALA A 64 -32.41 10.31 -17.66
C ALA A 64 -31.06 9.96 -18.29
N ASP A 65 -29.96 10.38 -17.66
CA ASP A 65 -28.60 10.04 -18.09
C ASP A 65 -28.35 8.53 -17.97
N ARG A 66 -28.86 7.90 -16.89
CA ARG A 66 -28.80 6.45 -16.75
C ARG A 66 -29.42 5.72 -17.94
N ASP A 67 -30.62 6.12 -18.32
CA ASP A 67 -31.35 5.48 -19.44
C ASP A 67 -30.63 5.71 -20.76
N ALA A 68 -30.07 6.89 -20.97
CA ALA A 68 -29.23 7.21 -22.13
C ALA A 68 -27.94 6.36 -22.16
N ILE A 69 -27.28 6.12 -21.02
CA ILE A 69 -26.10 5.26 -20.92
C ILE A 69 -26.45 3.82 -21.30
N VAL A 70 -27.50 3.27 -20.70
CA VAL A 70 -27.92 1.87 -20.96
C VAL A 70 -28.33 1.68 -22.42
N SER A 71 -28.98 2.67 -23.04
CA SER A 71 -29.43 2.59 -24.44
C SER A 71 -28.30 2.60 -25.46
N ARG A 72 -27.09 3.13 -25.09
CA ARG A 72 -25.90 3.10 -25.94
C ARG A 72 -25.21 1.73 -25.96
N ILE A 73 -25.61 0.78 -25.10
CA ILE A 73 -24.98 -0.53 -25.02
C ILE A 73 -25.88 -1.57 -25.72
N ARG A 74 -25.40 -2.06 -26.85
CA ARG A 74 -26.00 -3.21 -27.53
C ARG A 74 -25.41 -4.50 -26.97
N PHE A 75 -26.23 -5.31 -26.34
CA PHE A 75 -25.82 -6.60 -25.78
C PHE A 75 -26.12 -7.72 -26.78
N THR A 76 -25.15 -8.61 -27.05
CA THR A 76 -25.25 -9.69 -28.04
C THR A 76 -24.39 -10.89 -27.68
N THR A 77 -24.67 -12.05 -28.28
CA THR A 77 -23.83 -13.25 -28.20
C THR A 77 -22.98 -13.45 -29.46
N SER A 78 -23.20 -12.62 -30.50
CA SER A 78 -22.45 -12.73 -31.76
C SER A 78 -21.24 -11.81 -31.81
N MET A 79 -20.05 -12.37 -31.99
CA MET A 79 -18.84 -11.59 -32.24
C MET A 79 -18.87 -10.88 -33.60
N ASP A 80 -19.64 -11.34 -34.58
CA ASP A 80 -19.76 -10.71 -35.89
C ASP A 80 -20.36 -9.31 -35.79
N ASP A 81 -21.11 -9.00 -34.72
CA ASP A 81 -21.63 -7.67 -34.46
C ASP A 81 -20.54 -6.63 -34.19
N LEU A 82 -19.28 -7.05 -33.99
CA LEU A 82 -18.10 -6.20 -33.84
C LEU A 82 -17.44 -5.81 -35.17
N ALA A 83 -18.01 -6.23 -36.32
CA ALA A 83 -17.44 -5.98 -37.64
C ALA A 83 -17.27 -4.48 -38.03
N GLN A 84 -17.83 -3.56 -37.26
CA GLN A 84 -17.69 -2.11 -37.48
C GLN A 84 -16.96 -1.41 -36.31
N ALA A 85 -16.47 -2.18 -35.32
CA ALA A 85 -15.81 -1.61 -34.16
C ALA A 85 -14.44 -1.00 -34.53
N GLU A 86 -14.17 0.21 -34.04
CA GLU A 86 -12.90 0.91 -34.21
C GLU A 86 -11.88 0.53 -33.12
N LEU A 87 -12.38 0.11 -31.95
CA LEU A 87 -11.60 -0.43 -30.84
C LEU A 87 -12.43 -1.52 -30.16
N VAL A 88 -11.80 -2.65 -29.81
CA VAL A 88 -12.43 -3.71 -29.01
C VAL A 88 -11.56 -4.01 -27.80
N VAL A 89 -12.18 -4.01 -26.61
CA VAL A 89 -11.53 -4.41 -25.35
C VAL A 89 -11.95 -5.84 -25.00
N GLU A 90 -10.99 -6.74 -24.95
CA GLU A 90 -11.16 -8.09 -24.43
C GLU A 90 -11.04 -8.07 -22.89
N ALA A 91 -12.05 -8.61 -22.20
CA ALA A 91 -12.16 -8.70 -20.74
C ALA A 91 -12.65 -10.08 -20.26
N VAL A 92 -12.30 -11.14 -21.00
CA VAL A 92 -12.59 -12.54 -20.63
C VAL A 92 -11.67 -13.00 -19.48
N PRO A 93 -11.92 -14.17 -18.84
CA PRO A 93 -11.10 -14.67 -17.74
C PRO A 93 -9.59 -14.70 -18.05
N GLU A 94 -8.77 -14.50 -17.01
CA GLU A 94 -7.32 -14.30 -17.09
C GLU A 94 -6.58 -15.62 -17.44
N ARG A 95 -6.76 -16.07 -18.69
CA ARG A 95 -6.18 -17.28 -19.28
C ARG A 95 -5.62 -16.96 -20.65
N VAL A 96 -4.33 -17.26 -20.87
CA VAL A 96 -3.62 -16.96 -22.13
C VAL A 96 -4.31 -17.58 -23.32
N ASP A 97 -4.66 -18.87 -23.24
CA ASP A 97 -5.32 -19.62 -24.32
C ASP A 97 -6.66 -19.00 -24.74
N LEU A 98 -7.46 -18.60 -23.76
CA LEU A 98 -8.76 -17.98 -24.00
C LEU A 98 -8.63 -16.58 -24.61
N LYS A 99 -7.77 -15.73 -24.04
CA LYS A 99 -7.53 -14.37 -24.55
C LYS A 99 -6.94 -14.40 -25.96
N ALA A 100 -5.99 -15.30 -26.22
CA ALA A 100 -5.41 -15.51 -27.55
C ALA A 100 -6.48 -15.92 -28.58
N ALA A 101 -7.37 -16.85 -28.21
CA ALA A 101 -8.47 -17.30 -29.08
C ALA A 101 -9.42 -16.15 -29.42
N VAL A 102 -9.78 -15.32 -28.44
CA VAL A 102 -10.65 -14.14 -28.63
C VAL A 102 -9.97 -13.11 -29.53
N LEU A 103 -8.72 -12.73 -29.25
CA LEU A 103 -7.99 -11.76 -30.07
C LEU A 103 -7.80 -12.25 -31.51
N SER A 104 -7.50 -13.53 -31.71
CA SER A 104 -7.41 -14.13 -33.06
C SER A 104 -8.76 -14.16 -33.79
N ALA A 105 -9.87 -14.29 -33.08
CA ALA A 105 -11.21 -14.19 -33.67
C ALA A 105 -11.53 -12.75 -34.09
N LEU A 106 -11.25 -11.78 -33.19
CA LEU A 106 -11.41 -10.35 -33.47
C LEU A 106 -10.56 -9.89 -34.65
N ASP A 107 -9.34 -10.43 -34.78
CA ASP A 107 -8.44 -10.14 -35.91
C ASP A 107 -9.07 -10.49 -37.27
N ARG A 108 -9.90 -11.52 -37.34
CA ARG A 108 -10.60 -11.93 -38.55
C ARG A 108 -11.91 -11.17 -38.81
N ILE A 109 -12.59 -10.74 -37.74
CA ILE A 109 -13.93 -10.14 -37.81
C ILE A 109 -13.84 -8.62 -38.02
N CYS A 110 -12.95 -7.96 -37.29
CA CYS A 110 -12.86 -6.50 -37.27
C CYS A 110 -12.06 -5.95 -38.46
N PRO A 111 -12.33 -4.72 -38.90
CA PRO A 111 -11.56 -4.01 -39.93
C PRO A 111 -10.04 -3.99 -39.60
N PRO A 112 -9.16 -3.90 -40.62
CA PRO A 112 -7.71 -3.93 -40.41
C PRO A 112 -7.17 -2.84 -39.45
N ASP A 113 -7.84 -1.70 -39.39
CA ASP A 113 -7.44 -0.55 -38.56
C ASP A 113 -8.02 -0.57 -37.16
N THR A 114 -8.82 -1.58 -36.82
CA THR A 114 -9.38 -1.72 -35.47
C THR A 114 -8.27 -1.97 -34.45
N ILE A 115 -8.28 -1.22 -33.35
CA ILE A 115 -7.42 -1.43 -32.21
C ILE A 115 -7.95 -2.59 -31.37
N LEU A 116 -7.12 -3.59 -31.13
CA LEU A 116 -7.43 -4.74 -30.27
C LEU A 116 -6.78 -4.52 -28.90
N ALA A 117 -7.60 -4.22 -27.90
CA ALA A 117 -7.14 -4.01 -26.54
C ALA A 117 -7.43 -5.21 -25.64
N THR A 118 -6.55 -5.50 -24.69
CA THR A 118 -6.80 -6.51 -23.64
C THR A 118 -6.79 -5.85 -22.26
N ASN A 119 -7.76 -6.27 -21.41
CA ASN A 119 -7.83 -5.80 -20.01
C ASN A 119 -7.14 -6.79 -19.06
N THR A 120 -6.04 -7.41 -19.50
CA THR A 120 -5.24 -8.28 -18.63
C THR A 120 -4.60 -7.48 -17.50
N SER A 121 -4.45 -8.10 -16.33
CA SER A 121 -3.76 -7.53 -15.17
C SER A 121 -2.35 -8.05 -14.98
N SER A 122 -2.01 -9.18 -15.61
CA SER A 122 -0.75 -9.89 -15.31
C SER A 122 -0.14 -10.62 -16.50
N LEU A 123 -0.93 -10.92 -17.55
CA LEU A 123 -0.42 -11.63 -18.72
C LEU A 123 0.36 -10.70 -19.65
N SER A 124 1.32 -11.22 -20.39
CA SER A 124 2.08 -10.45 -21.37
C SER A 124 1.19 -10.05 -22.55
N VAL A 125 1.04 -8.74 -22.74
CA VAL A 125 0.35 -8.16 -23.89
C VAL A 125 1.11 -8.49 -25.18
N THR A 126 2.45 -8.56 -25.12
CA THR A 126 3.31 -8.96 -26.25
C THR A 126 3.00 -10.39 -26.68
N GLU A 127 2.91 -11.33 -25.73
CA GLU A 127 2.56 -12.73 -26.04
C GLU A 127 1.18 -12.84 -26.70
N LEU A 128 0.21 -12.06 -26.22
CA LEU A 128 -1.12 -11.99 -26.82
C LEU A 128 -1.10 -11.33 -28.20
N SER A 129 -0.29 -10.30 -28.41
CA SER A 129 -0.26 -9.53 -29.67
C SER A 129 0.17 -10.37 -30.86
N VAL A 130 1.14 -11.27 -30.67
CA VAL A 130 1.67 -12.12 -31.75
C VAL A 130 0.73 -13.26 -32.15
N THR A 131 -0.37 -13.45 -31.45
CA THR A 131 -1.45 -14.38 -31.86
C THR A 131 -2.38 -13.78 -32.93
N THR A 132 -2.20 -12.51 -33.28
CA THR A 132 -2.94 -11.78 -34.31
C THR A 132 -2.06 -11.50 -35.52
N GLY A 133 -2.69 -11.25 -36.70
CA GLY A 133 -1.99 -10.79 -37.91
C GLY A 133 -1.60 -9.30 -37.87
N ARG A 134 -1.98 -8.58 -36.82
CA ARG A 134 -1.74 -7.13 -36.64
C ARG A 134 -1.17 -6.77 -35.28
N PRO A 135 0.00 -7.31 -34.86
CA PRO A 135 0.54 -7.05 -33.51
C PRO A 135 0.78 -5.57 -33.23
N GLY A 136 0.98 -4.74 -34.25
CA GLY A 136 1.09 -3.29 -34.11
C GLY A 136 -0.19 -2.58 -33.68
N LYS A 137 -1.36 -3.20 -33.87
CA LYS A 137 -2.68 -2.69 -33.45
C LYS A 137 -3.14 -3.27 -32.09
N VAL A 138 -2.28 -4.06 -31.43
CA VAL A 138 -2.61 -4.65 -30.12
C VAL A 138 -1.99 -3.83 -28.99
N ILE A 139 -2.80 -3.58 -27.94
CA ILE A 139 -2.40 -2.78 -26.78
C ILE A 139 -3.11 -3.30 -25.50
N GLY A 140 -2.51 -3.09 -24.34
CA GLY A 140 -3.19 -3.30 -23.07
C GLY A 140 -3.96 -2.05 -22.64
N MET A 141 -5.20 -2.23 -22.18
CA MET A 141 -6.00 -1.20 -21.48
C MET A 141 -6.44 -1.78 -20.14
N HIS A 142 -5.59 -1.65 -19.13
CA HIS A 142 -5.86 -2.22 -17.81
C HIS A 142 -6.69 -1.26 -16.98
N PHE A 143 -7.98 -1.58 -16.81
CA PHE A 143 -8.92 -0.87 -15.94
C PHE A 143 -8.90 -1.48 -14.53
N PHE A 144 -9.16 -0.65 -13.52
CA PHE A 144 -9.23 -1.06 -12.12
C PHE A 144 -10.67 -1.24 -11.66
N ASN A 145 -10.90 -2.22 -10.79
CA ASN A 145 -12.22 -2.55 -10.26
C ASN A 145 -12.62 -1.63 -9.08
N PRO A 146 -13.81 -1.01 -9.10
CA PRO A 146 -14.84 -0.98 -10.15
C PRO A 146 -14.50 0.03 -11.27
N ALA A 147 -14.52 -0.41 -12.53
CA ALA A 147 -14.12 0.41 -13.68
C ALA A 147 -14.83 1.79 -13.77
N PRO A 148 -16.13 1.94 -13.47
CA PRO A 148 -16.79 3.26 -13.48
C PRO A 148 -16.32 4.22 -12.38
N VAL A 149 -15.71 3.71 -11.31
CA VAL A 149 -15.31 4.50 -10.12
C VAL A 149 -13.82 4.85 -10.14
N MET A 150 -12.99 3.85 -10.44
CA MET A 150 -11.53 4.01 -10.44
C MET A 150 -11.08 4.89 -11.59
N LYS A 151 -10.17 5.81 -11.30
CA LYS A 151 -9.75 6.82 -12.26
C LYS A 151 -8.59 6.38 -13.17
N LEU A 152 -7.81 5.38 -12.74
CA LEU A 152 -6.63 4.92 -13.48
C LEU A 152 -7.01 3.99 -14.65
N VAL A 153 -6.30 4.16 -15.77
CA VAL A 153 -6.15 3.18 -16.85
C VAL A 153 -4.67 3.07 -17.18
N GLU A 154 -4.06 1.91 -17.01
CA GLU A 154 -2.71 1.64 -17.49
C GLU A 154 -2.79 1.27 -18.98
N VAL A 155 -2.14 2.07 -19.82
CA VAL A 155 -2.02 1.88 -21.27
C VAL A 155 -0.72 1.14 -21.53
N VAL A 156 -0.80 -0.16 -21.84
CA VAL A 156 0.34 -1.04 -21.91
C VAL A 156 0.75 -1.27 -23.35
N ARG A 157 1.85 -0.63 -23.78
CA ARG A 157 2.41 -0.82 -25.12
C ARG A 157 3.37 -2.02 -25.15
N THR A 158 3.28 -2.79 -26.19
CA THR A 158 4.26 -3.83 -26.51
C THR A 158 5.47 -3.22 -27.25
N VAL A 159 6.46 -4.04 -27.50
CA VAL A 159 7.59 -3.65 -28.37
C VAL A 159 7.16 -3.43 -29.85
N GLY A 160 6.00 -3.96 -30.24
CA GLY A 160 5.47 -3.86 -31.60
C GLY A 160 4.30 -2.89 -31.75
N THR A 161 3.72 -2.36 -30.67
CA THR A 161 2.57 -1.44 -30.74
C THR A 161 2.94 -0.16 -31.48
N GLU A 162 2.14 0.21 -32.47
CA GLU A 162 2.35 1.42 -33.29
C GLU A 162 2.17 2.69 -32.43
N PRO A 163 3.01 3.72 -32.57
CA PRO A 163 2.87 4.97 -31.80
C PRO A 163 1.49 5.63 -31.94
N ALA A 164 0.89 5.59 -33.13
CA ALA A 164 -0.44 6.15 -33.38
C ALA A 164 -1.54 5.43 -32.56
N VAL A 165 -1.39 4.12 -32.32
CA VAL A 165 -2.33 3.36 -31.47
C VAL A 165 -2.22 3.81 -30.01
N VAL A 166 -1.01 4.09 -29.54
CA VAL A 166 -0.79 4.64 -28.18
C VAL A 166 -1.46 6.00 -28.05
N GLU A 167 -1.22 6.92 -29.02
CA GLU A 167 -1.84 8.26 -29.04
C GLU A 167 -3.38 8.20 -29.05
N ASP A 168 -3.97 7.29 -29.86
CA ASP A 168 -5.43 7.10 -29.93
C ASP A 168 -6.01 6.63 -28.59
N VAL A 169 -5.34 5.68 -27.92
CA VAL A 169 -5.80 5.10 -26.64
C VAL A 169 -5.59 6.08 -25.47
N GLU A 170 -4.51 6.88 -25.47
CA GLU A 170 -4.31 7.95 -24.50
C GLU A 170 -5.40 9.03 -24.62
N ALA A 171 -5.72 9.46 -25.85
CA ALA A 171 -6.79 10.41 -26.10
C ALA A 171 -8.16 9.85 -25.67
N LEU A 172 -8.40 8.56 -25.94
CA LEU A 172 -9.61 7.87 -25.47
C LEU A 172 -9.65 7.86 -23.94
N ALA A 173 -8.59 7.47 -23.24
CA ALA A 173 -8.55 7.45 -21.77
C ALA A 173 -8.88 8.83 -21.19
N ALA A 174 -8.35 9.91 -21.76
CA ALA A 174 -8.68 11.28 -21.36
C ALA A 174 -10.17 11.60 -21.58
N ARG A 175 -10.75 11.23 -22.75
CA ARG A 175 -12.18 11.39 -23.06
C ARG A 175 -13.09 10.62 -22.09
N LEU A 176 -12.63 9.45 -21.61
CA LEU A 176 -13.33 8.65 -20.59
C LEU A 176 -13.26 9.28 -19.18
N GLY A 177 -12.59 10.42 -19.02
CA GLY A 177 -12.34 11.04 -17.71
C GLY A 177 -11.40 10.22 -16.82
N LYS A 178 -10.52 9.41 -17.45
CA LYS A 178 -9.52 8.58 -16.77
C LYS A 178 -8.14 9.24 -16.79
N VAL A 179 -7.33 8.89 -15.83
CA VAL A 179 -5.90 9.17 -15.81
C VAL A 179 -5.23 8.02 -16.56
N GLY A 180 -4.81 8.26 -17.80
CA GLY A 180 -4.05 7.30 -18.61
C GLY A 180 -2.57 7.35 -18.21
N VAL A 181 -1.98 6.20 -17.93
CA VAL A 181 -0.54 6.04 -17.66
C VAL A 181 0.03 5.06 -18.67
N THR A 182 0.95 5.51 -19.51
CA THR A 182 1.52 4.70 -20.59
C THR A 182 2.84 4.06 -20.18
N ILE A 183 2.89 2.73 -20.31
CA ILE A 183 4.01 1.91 -19.86
C ILE A 183 4.33 0.77 -20.83
N GLY A 184 5.48 0.13 -20.63
CA GLY A 184 5.86 -1.09 -21.32
C GLY A 184 5.20 -2.34 -20.73
N ASP A 185 5.26 -3.45 -21.48
CA ASP A 185 4.69 -4.74 -21.08
C ASP A 185 5.63 -5.45 -20.07
N ARG A 186 5.30 -5.33 -18.79
CA ARG A 186 5.93 -6.07 -17.68
C ARG A 186 4.84 -6.61 -16.75
N ALA A 187 5.07 -7.79 -16.16
CA ALA A 187 4.11 -8.39 -15.23
C ALA A 187 3.80 -7.47 -14.05
N GLY A 188 2.51 -7.27 -13.80
CA GLY A 188 2.01 -6.42 -12.72
C GLY A 188 2.03 -4.92 -13.04
N PHE A 189 2.53 -4.51 -14.23
CA PHE A 189 2.58 -3.11 -14.67
C PHE A 189 3.18 -2.18 -13.61
N ILE A 190 2.52 -1.10 -13.19
CA ILE A 190 2.96 -0.25 -12.07
C ILE A 190 2.23 -0.65 -10.79
N ALA A 191 0.90 -0.53 -10.80
CA ALA A 191 0.12 -0.61 -9.58
C ALA A 191 0.22 -1.99 -8.94
N ASN A 192 0.02 -3.07 -9.69
CA ASN A 192 0.13 -4.42 -9.15
C ASN A 192 1.56 -4.79 -8.78
N ALA A 193 2.58 -4.33 -9.54
CA ALA A 193 3.97 -4.61 -9.22
C ALA A 193 4.36 -4.09 -7.84
N LEU A 194 3.98 -2.85 -7.52
CA LEU A 194 4.24 -2.23 -6.23
C LEU A 194 3.33 -2.78 -5.13
N LEU A 195 2.02 -2.92 -5.42
CA LEU A 195 1.05 -3.37 -4.44
C LEU A 195 1.31 -4.81 -3.99
N PHE A 196 1.46 -5.76 -4.92
CA PHE A 196 1.59 -7.17 -4.56
C PHE A 196 2.94 -7.52 -3.94
N GLY A 197 4.03 -6.80 -4.27
CA GLY A 197 5.30 -6.91 -3.56
C GLY A 197 5.13 -6.57 -2.07
N TYR A 198 4.50 -5.43 -1.78
CA TYR A 198 4.17 -5.01 -0.43
C TYR A 198 3.23 -5.98 0.30
N LEU A 199 2.15 -6.42 -0.35
CA LEU A 199 1.19 -7.36 0.25
C LEU A 199 1.83 -8.71 0.59
N ASN A 200 2.66 -9.24 -0.30
CA ASN A 200 3.39 -10.49 -0.07
C ASN A 200 4.35 -10.39 1.12
N HIS A 201 5.02 -9.25 1.28
CA HIS A 201 5.90 -9.00 2.42
C HIS A 201 5.11 -8.94 3.74
N ALA A 202 3.93 -8.33 3.74
CA ALA A 202 3.04 -8.33 4.92
C ALA A 202 2.56 -9.74 5.29
N VAL A 203 2.29 -10.62 4.31
CA VAL A 203 1.97 -12.03 4.58
C VAL A 203 3.16 -12.75 5.19
N ALA A 204 4.37 -12.54 4.67
CA ALA A 204 5.58 -13.16 5.23
C ALA A 204 5.79 -12.78 6.71
N MET A 205 5.49 -11.53 7.11
CA MET A 205 5.54 -11.12 8.52
C MET A 205 4.60 -11.95 9.42
N VAL A 206 3.39 -12.26 8.95
CA VAL A 206 2.45 -13.08 9.71
C VAL A 206 2.86 -14.54 9.70
N GLU A 207 3.32 -15.07 8.58
CA GLU A 207 3.83 -16.44 8.44
C GLU A 207 5.00 -16.71 9.39
N ASP A 208 5.94 -15.77 9.46
CA ASP A 208 7.11 -15.82 10.34
C ASP A 208 6.79 -15.52 11.82
N ARG A 209 5.53 -15.26 12.14
CA ARG A 209 5.08 -14.83 13.47
C ARG A 209 5.79 -13.57 13.97
N TYR A 210 6.15 -12.71 13.04
CA TYR A 210 6.77 -11.43 13.33
C TYR A 210 5.80 -10.48 14.05
N ALA A 211 4.54 -10.44 13.59
CA ALA A 211 3.46 -9.71 14.23
C ALA A 211 2.11 -10.42 13.97
N SER A 212 1.08 -10.08 14.76
CA SER A 212 -0.28 -10.54 14.49
C SER A 212 -0.85 -9.87 13.22
N ARG A 213 -1.83 -10.52 12.58
CA ARG A 213 -2.53 -9.94 11.42
C ARG A 213 -3.20 -8.61 11.76
N GLU A 214 -3.73 -8.48 12.98
CA GLU A 214 -4.36 -7.27 13.50
C GLU A 214 -3.34 -6.15 13.67
N ASP A 215 -2.16 -6.45 14.23
CA ASP A 215 -1.08 -5.48 14.42
C ASP A 215 -0.53 -4.99 13.08
N VAL A 216 -0.31 -5.90 12.11
CA VAL A 216 0.16 -5.55 10.76
C VAL A 216 -0.84 -4.63 10.06
N ASP A 217 -2.13 -4.99 10.07
CA ASP A 217 -3.17 -4.19 9.42
C ASP A 217 -3.37 -2.83 10.11
N ALA A 218 -3.36 -2.79 11.44
CA ALA A 218 -3.48 -1.54 12.20
C ALA A 218 -2.27 -0.62 11.99
N ALA A 219 -1.05 -1.18 12.03
CA ALA A 219 0.18 -0.43 11.79
C ALA A 219 0.19 0.25 10.42
N MET A 220 -0.16 -0.48 9.36
CA MET A 220 -0.13 0.08 8.00
C MET A 220 -1.28 1.05 7.75
N ARG A 221 -2.48 0.78 8.27
CA ARG A 221 -3.62 1.69 8.14
C ARG A 221 -3.40 3.01 8.88
N LEU A 222 -2.89 2.96 10.09
CA LEU A 222 -2.72 4.13 10.95
C LEU A 222 -1.34 4.78 10.74
N GLY A 223 -0.28 3.98 10.72
CA GLY A 223 1.11 4.46 10.63
C GLY A 223 1.49 4.94 9.24
N ALA A 224 1.17 4.17 8.20
CA ALA A 224 1.41 4.58 6.81
C ALA A 224 0.24 5.38 6.21
N GLY A 225 -0.92 5.47 6.89
CA GLY A 225 -2.10 6.19 6.41
C GLY A 225 -2.81 5.50 5.26
N LEU A 226 -2.61 4.20 5.07
CA LEU A 226 -3.25 3.45 3.99
C LEU A 226 -4.75 3.26 4.25
N PRO A 227 -5.60 3.23 3.20
CA PRO A 227 -7.05 3.14 3.37
C PRO A 227 -7.50 1.81 3.98
N MET A 228 -6.69 0.76 3.84
CA MET A 228 -6.96 -0.59 4.34
C MET A 228 -5.67 -1.28 4.74
N GLY A 229 -5.73 -2.15 5.74
CA GLY A 229 -4.61 -3.01 6.09
C GLY A 229 -4.31 -4.05 5.00
N PRO A 230 -3.06 -4.51 4.86
CA PRO A 230 -2.65 -5.38 3.76
C PRO A 230 -3.38 -6.73 3.73
N LEU A 231 -3.63 -7.33 4.88
CA LEU A 231 -4.25 -8.65 4.95
C LEU A 231 -5.77 -8.57 4.70
N ALA A 232 -6.43 -7.52 5.20
CA ALA A 232 -7.83 -7.23 4.89
C ALA A 232 -8.00 -6.88 3.40
N LEU A 233 -7.00 -6.25 2.76
CA LEU A 233 -7.00 -5.96 1.33
C LEU A 233 -6.83 -7.24 0.50
N LEU A 234 -5.95 -8.15 0.90
CA LEU A 234 -5.81 -9.46 0.27
C LEU A 234 -7.12 -10.27 0.34
N ASP A 235 -7.81 -10.25 1.47
CA ASP A 235 -9.11 -10.90 1.61
C ASP A 235 -10.20 -10.27 0.74
N LEU A 236 -10.12 -8.95 0.49
CA LEU A 236 -11.01 -8.23 -0.43
C LEU A 236 -10.73 -8.60 -1.89
N ILE A 237 -9.47 -8.65 -2.30
CA ILE A 237 -9.03 -9.01 -3.67
C ILE A 237 -9.38 -10.48 -3.95
N GLY A 238 -9.14 -11.34 -2.99
CA GLY A 238 -9.21 -12.78 -3.07
C GLY A 238 -7.83 -13.42 -3.18
N LEU A 239 -7.54 -14.35 -2.29
CA LEU A 239 -6.21 -14.96 -2.13
C LEU A 239 -5.78 -15.78 -3.35
N ASP A 240 -6.70 -16.42 -4.05
CA ASP A 240 -6.44 -17.11 -5.33
C ASP A 240 -5.99 -16.14 -6.43
N THR A 241 -6.63 -14.97 -6.52
CA THR A 241 -6.23 -13.90 -7.44
C THR A 241 -4.83 -13.38 -7.08
N ALA A 242 -4.58 -13.12 -5.80
CA ALA A 242 -3.27 -12.67 -5.32
C ALA A 242 -2.16 -13.69 -5.62
N HIS A 243 -2.41 -14.96 -5.34
CA HIS A 243 -1.50 -16.07 -5.65
C HIS A 243 -1.17 -16.14 -7.15
N GLN A 244 -2.18 -16.01 -8.01
CA GLN A 244 -2.00 -16.04 -9.47
C GLN A 244 -1.15 -14.86 -9.96
N ILE A 245 -1.41 -13.63 -9.48
CA ILE A 245 -0.67 -12.42 -9.86
C ILE A 245 0.78 -12.54 -9.42
N LEU A 246 1.03 -12.86 -8.14
CA LEU A 246 2.38 -13.06 -7.60
C LEU A 246 3.14 -14.14 -8.35
N GLY A 247 2.50 -15.29 -8.62
CA GLY A 247 3.09 -16.38 -9.39
C GLY A 247 3.49 -15.96 -10.81
N THR A 248 2.68 -15.11 -11.47
CA THR A 248 3.00 -14.57 -12.80
C THR A 248 4.16 -13.59 -12.73
N MET A 249 4.12 -12.65 -11.76
CA MET A 249 5.22 -11.70 -11.53
C MET A 249 6.54 -12.43 -11.24
N TYR A 250 6.53 -13.46 -10.39
CA TYR A 250 7.71 -14.25 -10.08
C TYR A 250 8.26 -15.01 -11.30
N ARG A 251 7.39 -15.64 -12.10
CA ARG A 251 7.82 -16.36 -13.32
C ARG A 251 8.51 -15.44 -14.32
N GLN A 252 8.06 -14.19 -14.46
CA GLN A 252 8.65 -13.23 -15.38
C GLN A 252 9.89 -12.53 -14.81
N SER A 253 9.83 -12.05 -13.58
CA SER A 253 10.90 -11.22 -12.99
C SER A 253 12.02 -12.03 -12.35
N ARG A 254 11.74 -13.26 -11.89
CA ARG A 254 12.61 -14.07 -11.02
C ARG A 254 13.03 -13.33 -9.73
N ASN A 255 12.32 -12.27 -9.37
CA ASN A 255 12.53 -11.59 -8.10
C ASN A 255 11.93 -12.43 -6.97
N ARG A 256 12.75 -12.83 -6.00
CA ARG A 256 12.34 -13.65 -4.85
C ARG A 256 11.21 -13.00 -4.04
N LEU A 257 11.18 -11.68 -3.94
CA LEU A 257 10.14 -10.94 -3.20
C LEU A 257 8.75 -11.06 -3.86
N HIS A 258 8.69 -11.45 -5.13
CA HIS A 258 7.43 -11.74 -5.83
C HIS A 258 7.00 -13.22 -5.72
N ALA A 259 7.86 -14.13 -5.21
CA ALA A 259 7.44 -15.51 -4.97
C ALA A 259 6.28 -15.51 -3.96
N PRO A 260 5.11 -16.12 -4.30
CA PRO A 260 4.00 -16.18 -3.35
C PRO A 260 4.44 -16.80 -2.03
N SER A 261 4.10 -16.16 -0.91
CA SER A 261 4.32 -16.73 0.42
C SER A 261 3.63 -18.10 0.52
N PRO A 262 4.29 -19.14 1.07
CA PRO A 262 3.70 -20.45 1.33
C PRO A 262 2.34 -20.38 2.04
N LEU A 263 2.15 -19.43 2.95
CA LEU A 263 0.89 -19.24 3.65
C LEU A 263 -0.27 -18.89 2.69
N ILE A 264 -0.03 -18.07 1.66
CA ILE A 264 -1.06 -17.77 0.65
C ILE A 264 -1.47 -19.05 -0.08
N GLU A 265 -0.50 -19.87 -0.51
CA GLU A 265 -0.76 -21.14 -1.21
C GLU A 265 -1.56 -22.11 -0.32
N GLN A 266 -1.21 -22.22 0.97
CA GLN A 266 -1.93 -23.05 1.94
C GLN A 266 -3.38 -22.60 2.11
N LEU A 267 -3.62 -21.29 2.26
CA LEU A 267 -4.96 -20.72 2.39
C LEU A 267 -5.80 -20.96 1.13
N VAL A 268 -5.22 -20.79 -0.06
CA VAL A 268 -5.88 -21.06 -1.34
C VAL A 268 -6.25 -22.54 -1.46
N THR A 269 -5.29 -23.44 -1.15
CA THR A 269 -5.52 -24.89 -1.17
C THR A 269 -6.63 -25.31 -0.21
N ALA A 270 -6.72 -24.66 0.96
CA ALA A 270 -7.78 -24.91 1.94
C ALA A 270 -9.14 -24.28 1.56
N GLY A 271 -9.25 -23.57 0.43
CA GLY A 271 -10.48 -22.87 0.01
C GLY A 271 -10.78 -21.60 0.82
N LEU A 272 -9.82 -21.11 1.61
CA LEU A 272 -9.94 -19.90 2.42
C LEU A 272 -9.57 -18.68 1.55
N LEU A 273 -10.49 -18.26 0.67
CA LEU A 273 -10.22 -17.33 -0.42
C LEU A 273 -10.53 -15.86 -0.08
N GLY A 274 -10.70 -15.52 1.20
CA GLY A 274 -11.07 -14.19 1.65
C GLY A 274 -12.58 -13.97 1.70
N ARG A 275 -13.04 -12.72 1.55
CA ARG A 275 -14.44 -12.31 1.71
C ARG A 275 -15.41 -13.10 0.83
N LYS A 276 -15.02 -13.45 -0.39
CA LYS A 276 -15.87 -14.22 -1.31
C LYS A 276 -16.20 -15.63 -0.80
N ALA A 277 -15.32 -16.20 0.03
CA ALA A 277 -15.51 -17.50 0.68
C ALA A 277 -16.04 -17.35 2.13
N GLY A 278 -16.12 -16.13 2.68
CA GLY A 278 -16.47 -15.84 4.06
C GLY A 278 -15.29 -16.00 5.04
N ARG A 279 -14.13 -16.44 4.56
CA ARG A 279 -12.92 -16.62 5.35
C ARG A 279 -11.66 -16.54 4.48
N GLY A 280 -10.63 -15.91 5.02
CA GLY A 280 -9.28 -15.83 4.48
C GLY A 280 -8.30 -15.65 5.64
N PHE A 281 -7.56 -14.54 5.66
CA PHE A 281 -6.81 -14.11 6.86
C PHE A 281 -7.77 -13.83 8.02
N TYR A 282 -8.93 -13.25 7.72
CA TYR A 282 -10.00 -12.98 8.68
C TYR A 282 -11.21 -13.90 8.45
N THR A 283 -12.04 -14.00 9.49
CA THR A 283 -13.37 -14.61 9.41
C THR A 283 -14.40 -13.48 9.26
N TYR A 284 -15.35 -13.65 8.36
CA TYR A 284 -16.39 -12.65 8.07
C TYR A 284 -17.77 -13.15 8.48
N ALA A 285 -18.68 -12.22 8.83
CA ALA A 285 -20.04 -12.57 9.25
C ALA A 285 -20.77 -13.38 8.17
N ASP A 286 -20.59 -13.01 6.91
CA ASP A 286 -21.14 -13.69 5.73
C ASP A 286 -20.20 -13.60 4.54
N ARG A 287 -20.46 -14.39 3.48
CA ARG A 287 -19.77 -14.27 2.20
C ARG A 287 -19.98 -12.88 1.63
N HIS A 288 -18.90 -12.27 1.15
CA HIS A 288 -18.85 -10.89 0.62
C HIS A 288 -19.10 -9.79 1.68
N SER A 289 -19.30 -10.13 2.95
CA SER A 289 -19.36 -9.16 4.05
C SER A 289 -18.02 -8.41 4.21
N ALA A 290 -18.09 -7.18 4.68
CA ALA A 290 -16.93 -6.45 5.16
C ALA A 290 -16.75 -6.57 6.69
N GLU A 291 -17.75 -7.13 7.39
CA GLU A 291 -17.77 -7.29 8.84
C GLU A 291 -16.90 -8.47 9.25
N VAL A 292 -15.80 -8.17 9.94
CA VAL A 292 -14.92 -9.16 10.53
C VAL A 292 -15.51 -9.62 11.87
N VAL A 293 -15.55 -10.94 12.07
CA VAL A 293 -15.93 -11.56 13.36
C VAL A 293 -14.71 -12.16 14.05
N ALA A 294 -14.71 -12.12 15.38
CA ALA A 294 -13.62 -12.69 16.16
C ALA A 294 -13.50 -14.21 15.92
N ASP A 295 -12.28 -14.70 15.87
CA ASP A 295 -11.95 -16.10 15.74
C ASP A 295 -10.81 -16.50 16.71
N ALA A 296 -10.32 -17.74 16.62
CA ALA A 296 -9.30 -18.25 17.52
C ALA A 296 -7.94 -17.51 17.45
N GLN A 297 -7.70 -16.75 16.39
CA GLN A 297 -6.47 -15.96 16.21
C GLN A 297 -6.64 -14.50 16.65
N THR A 298 -7.88 -14.05 16.87
CA THR A 298 -8.16 -12.67 17.28
C THR A 298 -7.59 -12.42 18.68
N PRO A 299 -6.69 -11.42 18.86
CA PRO A 299 -6.13 -11.10 20.16
C PRO A 299 -7.23 -10.72 21.16
N VAL A 300 -7.05 -11.17 22.41
CA VAL A 300 -7.98 -10.80 23.49
C VAL A 300 -7.83 -9.31 23.79
N ALA A 301 -8.94 -8.59 23.81
CA ALA A 301 -8.93 -7.15 24.10
C ALA A 301 -8.27 -6.86 25.45
N GLY A 302 -7.32 -5.91 25.47
CA GLY A 302 -6.57 -5.52 26.66
C GLY A 302 -5.49 -6.51 27.11
N ALA A 303 -5.29 -7.64 26.41
CA ALA A 303 -4.27 -8.62 26.79
C ALA A 303 -2.85 -8.03 26.77
N ALA A 304 -2.55 -7.14 25.82
CA ALA A 304 -1.25 -6.48 25.71
C ALA A 304 -0.92 -5.56 26.91
N ALA A 305 -1.94 -5.06 27.63
CA ALA A 305 -1.78 -4.26 28.85
C ALA A 305 -1.90 -5.07 30.15
N ALA A 306 -2.08 -6.41 30.06
CA ALA A 306 -2.21 -7.25 31.24
C ALA A 306 -0.87 -7.31 32.02
N GLY A 307 -0.93 -7.07 33.34
CA GLY A 307 0.25 -6.99 34.19
C GLY A 307 0.97 -5.63 34.17
N ALA A 308 0.36 -4.60 33.59
CA ALA A 308 0.92 -3.23 33.55
C ALA A 308 1.20 -2.68 34.96
N ARG A 309 2.33 -1.99 35.10
CA ARG A 309 2.65 -1.21 36.29
C ARG A 309 1.88 0.11 36.28
N PRO A 310 1.48 0.67 37.43
CA PRO A 310 0.77 1.94 37.48
C PRO A 310 1.65 3.09 36.95
N VAL A 311 1.11 3.90 36.05
CA VAL A 311 1.73 5.15 35.59
C VAL A 311 0.95 6.33 36.18
N ARG A 312 1.58 7.07 37.08
CA ARG A 312 1.05 8.25 37.74
C ARG A 312 1.72 9.54 37.26
N SER A 313 2.93 9.43 36.72
CA SER A 313 3.71 10.55 36.20
C SER A 313 4.55 10.13 35.00
N VAL A 314 4.78 11.04 34.07
CA VAL A 314 5.57 10.82 32.85
C VAL A 314 6.75 11.80 32.82
N GLY A 315 7.95 11.27 32.60
CA GLY A 315 9.12 12.03 32.26
C GLY A 315 9.32 12.05 30.74
N VAL A 316 9.81 13.14 30.21
CA VAL A 316 10.19 13.26 28.80
C VAL A 316 11.60 13.81 28.74
N LEU A 317 12.52 13.02 28.22
CA LEU A 317 13.86 13.46 27.87
C LEU A 317 13.96 13.63 26.36
N ALA A 318 14.06 14.87 25.91
CA ALA A 318 14.31 15.19 24.51
C ALA A 318 15.77 15.59 24.30
N VAL A 319 16.52 14.76 23.58
CA VAL A 319 17.88 15.07 23.15
C VAL A 319 17.80 15.77 21.81
N ALA A 320 18.62 16.82 21.60
CA ALA A 320 18.68 17.52 20.32
C ALA A 320 19.10 16.54 19.21
N GLY A 321 18.16 16.25 18.30
CA GLY A 321 18.29 15.20 17.28
C GLY A 321 17.29 15.39 16.14
N PRO A 322 16.90 14.34 15.41
CA PRO A 322 15.96 14.42 14.30
C PRO A 322 14.65 15.07 14.70
N LYS A 323 14.26 16.11 13.98
CA LYS A 323 13.07 16.92 14.30
C LYS A 323 11.76 16.10 14.30
N ALA A 324 11.65 15.07 13.45
CA ALA A 324 10.46 14.26 13.32
C ALA A 324 10.08 13.51 14.61
N ASP A 325 11.06 12.99 15.35
CA ASP A 325 10.84 12.29 16.60
C ASP A 325 10.43 13.27 17.71
N ALA A 326 11.06 14.46 17.72
CA ALA A 326 10.70 15.52 18.65
C ALA A 326 9.27 16.04 18.41
N ASP A 327 8.87 16.26 17.14
CA ASP A 327 7.54 16.74 16.78
C ASP A 327 6.44 15.74 17.19
N ARG A 328 6.68 14.42 17.01
CA ARG A 328 5.74 13.37 17.43
C ARG A 328 5.63 13.26 18.95
N LEU A 329 6.74 13.38 19.65
CA LEU A 329 6.75 13.40 21.10
C LEU A 329 6.02 14.64 21.65
N ASP A 330 6.19 15.79 21.00
CA ASP A 330 5.51 17.02 21.36
C ASP A 330 3.98 16.92 21.20
N ALA A 331 3.50 16.07 20.29
CA ALA A 331 2.07 15.75 20.18
C ALA A 331 1.59 14.84 21.33
N LEU A 332 2.44 13.97 21.88
CA LEU A 332 2.09 13.04 22.96
C LEU A 332 2.04 13.73 24.33
N VAL A 333 2.84 14.76 24.56
CA VAL A 333 2.89 15.50 25.85
C VAL A 333 1.53 16.11 26.23
N PRO A 334 0.82 16.85 25.35
CA PRO A 334 -0.53 17.36 25.67
C PRO A 334 -1.54 16.25 25.92
N ALA A 335 -1.47 15.14 25.20
CA ALA A 335 -2.35 13.99 25.40
C ALA A 335 -2.17 13.37 26.79
N ALA A 336 -0.92 13.22 27.25
CA ALA A 336 -0.61 12.74 28.59
C ALA A 336 -1.13 13.70 29.66
N ALA A 337 -0.95 15.01 29.49
CA ALA A 337 -1.48 16.03 30.40
C ALA A 337 -3.03 16.01 30.46
N SER A 338 -3.69 15.87 29.31
CA SER A 338 -5.16 15.77 29.23
C SER A 338 -5.69 14.50 29.88
N ALA A 339 -4.91 13.42 29.88
CA ALA A 339 -5.21 12.18 30.60
C ALA A 339 -4.92 12.28 32.12
N GLY A 340 -4.62 13.47 32.65
CA GLY A 340 -4.34 13.72 34.05
C GLY A 340 -3.00 13.19 34.54
N LEU A 341 -2.02 13.08 33.64
CA LEU A 341 -0.66 12.68 33.99
C LEU A 341 0.24 13.91 34.10
N PRO A 342 0.87 14.16 35.26
CA PRO A 342 1.95 15.15 35.36
C PRO A 342 3.08 14.80 34.40
N VAL A 343 3.53 15.77 33.61
CA VAL A 343 4.63 15.58 32.65
C VAL A 343 5.80 16.48 33.02
N ALA A 344 6.96 15.87 33.27
CA ALA A 344 8.23 16.57 33.43
C ALA A 344 9.03 16.50 32.13
N ARG A 345 9.40 17.63 31.54
CA ARG A 345 10.18 17.71 30.31
C ARG A 345 11.58 18.20 30.60
N VAL A 346 12.58 17.45 30.14
CA VAL A 346 14.00 17.78 30.24
C VAL A 346 14.60 17.79 28.84
N LEU A 347 15.44 18.77 28.57
CA LEU A 347 16.18 18.92 27.33
C LEU A 347 17.66 18.57 27.57
N ALA A 348 18.29 17.91 26.62
CA ALA A 348 19.69 17.56 26.66
C ALA A 348 20.34 17.79 25.31
N GLU A 349 21.61 18.23 25.33
CA GLU A 349 22.45 18.24 24.14
C GLU A 349 23.11 16.87 23.95
N PRO A 350 23.40 16.45 22.69
CA PRO A 350 24.08 15.19 22.43
C PRO A 350 25.42 15.11 23.19
N GLY A 351 25.67 13.96 23.81
CA GLY A 351 26.92 13.70 24.55
C GLY A 351 27.00 14.33 25.92
N THR A 352 25.93 14.95 26.44
CA THR A 352 25.91 15.48 27.82
C THR A 352 25.32 14.46 28.80
N GLY A 353 25.89 14.38 30.00
CA GLY A 353 25.30 13.64 31.13
C GLY A 353 24.23 14.45 31.87
N PRO A 354 23.64 13.88 32.95
CA PRO A 354 22.55 14.52 33.71
C PRO A 354 22.90 15.92 34.25
N GLU A 355 24.16 16.22 34.49
CA GLU A 355 24.64 17.52 34.90
C GLU A 355 24.55 18.62 33.83
N GLY A 356 24.50 18.22 32.55
CA GLY A 356 24.30 19.12 31.41
C GLY A 356 22.84 19.20 30.93
N TRP A 357 21.92 18.46 31.55
CA TRP A 357 20.50 18.48 31.17
C TRP A 357 19.81 19.70 31.76
N THR A 358 18.89 20.27 30.97
CA THR A 358 18.14 21.49 31.34
C THR A 358 16.68 21.18 31.55
N GLY A 359 16.10 21.67 32.67
CA GLY A 359 14.70 21.44 33.05
C GLY A 359 14.57 20.71 34.40
N PRO A 360 13.38 20.22 34.74
CA PRO A 360 13.11 19.57 36.02
C PRO A 360 13.65 18.13 36.08
N VAL A 361 14.97 17.95 36.12
CA VAL A 361 15.62 16.61 36.16
C VAL A 361 15.08 15.75 37.31
N ALA A 362 14.76 16.35 38.46
CA ALA A 362 14.10 15.66 39.56
C ALA A 362 12.71 15.05 39.16
N GLY A 363 12.05 15.64 38.16
CA GLY A 363 10.81 15.09 37.62
C GLY A 363 11.00 13.81 36.83
N LEU A 364 12.18 13.63 36.17
CA LEU A 364 12.55 12.35 35.55
C LEU A 364 12.83 11.30 36.63
N ALA A 365 13.56 11.67 37.68
CA ALA A 365 13.92 10.76 38.77
C ALA A 365 12.69 10.12 39.44
N ASN A 366 11.58 10.86 39.55
CA ASN A 366 10.33 10.43 40.19
C ASN A 366 9.25 9.95 39.18
N ALA A 367 9.56 9.87 37.88
CA ALA A 367 8.60 9.43 36.87
C ALA A 367 8.42 7.89 36.91
N ASP A 368 7.19 7.43 36.69
CA ASP A 368 6.90 6.01 36.53
C ASP A 368 7.20 5.51 35.10
N LEU A 369 7.12 6.43 34.11
CA LEU A 369 7.48 6.17 32.69
C LEU A 369 8.31 7.33 32.17
N VAL A 370 9.46 7.07 31.56
CA VAL A 370 10.30 8.07 30.90
C VAL A 370 10.37 7.81 29.40
N LEU A 371 9.89 8.75 28.61
CA LEU A 371 10.00 8.75 27.15
C LEU A 371 11.31 9.41 26.73
N VAL A 372 12.13 8.72 25.94
CA VAL A 372 13.45 9.19 25.48
C VAL A 372 13.41 9.39 23.97
N ALA A 373 13.62 10.62 23.49
CA ALA A 373 13.56 10.95 22.06
C ALA A 373 14.81 11.69 21.57
N GLY A 374 15.04 11.61 20.26
CA GLY A 374 16.10 12.34 19.56
C GLY A 374 17.49 11.72 19.70
N THR A 375 17.61 10.52 20.28
CA THR A 375 18.89 9.85 20.47
C THR A 375 18.79 8.34 20.36
N ASP A 376 19.84 7.75 19.78
CA ASP A 376 20.14 6.31 19.82
C ASP A 376 21.38 6.02 20.69
N ASP A 377 21.86 6.98 21.49
CA ASP A 377 23.05 6.82 22.31
C ASP A 377 22.73 5.98 23.57
N PRO A 378 23.30 4.76 23.70
CA PRO A 378 23.12 3.94 24.90
C PRO A 378 23.60 4.61 26.20
N ALA A 379 24.53 5.57 26.13
CA ALA A 379 25.01 6.30 27.31
C ALA A 379 23.89 7.11 27.99
N VAL A 380 22.90 7.59 27.23
CA VAL A 380 21.73 8.28 27.80
C VAL A 380 20.91 7.32 28.65
N PHE A 381 20.75 6.08 28.20
CA PHE A 381 20.03 5.04 28.97
C PHE A 381 20.81 4.60 30.21
N ALA A 382 22.13 4.55 30.13
CA ALA A 382 22.99 4.31 31.31
C ALA A 382 22.80 5.40 32.39
N ALA A 383 22.78 6.67 31.97
CA ALA A 383 22.56 7.81 32.86
C ALA A 383 21.13 7.78 33.48
N LEU A 384 20.10 7.52 32.66
CA LEU A 384 18.72 7.39 33.15
C LEU A 384 18.55 6.21 34.11
N GLY A 385 19.18 5.07 33.83
CA GLY A 385 19.08 3.89 34.68
C GLY A 385 19.56 4.12 36.11
N GLY A 386 20.56 4.97 36.29
CA GLY A 386 21.05 5.43 37.61
C GLY A 386 20.25 6.57 38.25
N LEU A 387 19.42 7.27 37.46
CA LEU A 387 18.69 8.45 37.92
C LEU A 387 17.24 8.12 38.36
N VAL A 388 16.54 7.27 37.60
CA VAL A 388 15.10 7.05 37.80
C VAL A 388 14.82 6.09 38.96
N GLN A 389 13.64 6.23 39.56
CA GLN A 389 13.18 5.36 40.66
C GLN A 389 13.06 3.89 40.26
N ASP A 390 13.09 3.00 41.25
CA ASP A 390 12.88 1.57 41.02
C ASP A 390 11.47 1.30 40.43
N GLY A 391 11.42 0.43 39.45
CA GLY A 391 10.18 0.09 38.74
C GLY A 391 9.74 1.07 37.66
N ALA A 392 10.45 2.19 37.46
CA ALA A 392 10.21 3.10 36.33
C ALA A 392 10.55 2.43 35.00
N VAL A 393 9.72 2.67 33.98
CA VAL A 393 9.93 2.14 32.63
C VAL A 393 10.60 3.21 31.76
N LEU A 394 11.62 2.83 31.01
CA LEU A 394 12.33 3.68 30.05
C LEU A 394 11.88 3.30 28.64
N ALA A 395 11.25 4.21 27.92
CA ALA A 395 10.75 3.99 26.56
C ALA A 395 11.59 4.73 25.53
N ALA A 396 12.33 3.99 24.69
CA ALA A 396 13.13 4.50 23.59
C ALA A 396 12.23 4.81 22.39
N THR A 397 12.12 6.07 21.93
CA THR A 397 11.29 6.41 20.77
C THR A 397 12.05 6.36 19.44
N SER A 398 13.37 6.32 19.47
CA SER A 398 14.18 6.19 18.27
C SER A 398 14.17 4.76 17.71
N SER A 399 14.34 4.64 16.40
CA SER A 399 14.35 3.36 15.68
C SER A 399 15.72 2.95 15.12
N GLY A 400 16.76 3.77 15.36
CA GLY A 400 18.08 3.56 14.75
C GLY A 400 18.90 2.41 15.35
N ARG A 401 18.57 1.96 16.59
CA ARG A 401 19.22 0.82 17.26
C ARG A 401 18.22 -0.18 17.82
N PRO A 402 18.61 -1.45 17.97
CA PRO A 402 17.83 -2.44 18.72
C PRO A 402 17.62 -2.00 20.18
N VAL A 403 16.41 -2.26 20.69
CA VAL A 403 16.05 -1.95 22.09
C VAL A 403 16.98 -2.66 23.08
N VAL A 404 17.44 -3.85 22.74
CA VAL A 404 18.35 -4.65 23.58
C VAL A 404 19.67 -3.92 23.86
N GLU A 405 20.18 -3.05 22.97
CA GLU A 405 21.40 -2.27 23.23
C GLU A 405 21.17 -1.21 24.31
N HIS A 406 20.04 -0.50 24.25
CA HIS A 406 19.64 0.46 25.28
C HIS A 406 19.38 -0.22 26.62
N ALA A 407 18.72 -1.39 26.57
CA ALA A 407 18.44 -2.21 27.75
C ALA A 407 19.73 -2.64 28.45
N ALA A 408 20.69 -3.18 27.71
CA ALA A 408 21.98 -3.61 28.26
C ALA A 408 22.76 -2.43 28.89
N ALA A 409 22.74 -1.27 28.27
CA ALA A 409 23.44 -0.08 28.76
C ALA A 409 22.81 0.52 30.03
N SER A 410 21.49 0.40 30.18
CA SER A 410 20.73 1.07 31.26
C SER A 410 21.04 0.56 32.68
N GLY A 411 21.68 -0.60 32.83
CA GLY A 411 21.85 -1.27 34.13
C GLY A 411 20.56 -1.87 34.70
N ARG A 412 19.41 -1.64 34.02
CA ARG A 412 18.08 -2.18 34.39
C ARG A 412 17.33 -2.69 33.14
N PRO A 413 17.87 -3.71 32.48
CA PRO A 413 17.42 -4.14 31.13
C PRO A 413 15.96 -4.57 31.08
N ALA A 414 15.40 -5.08 32.17
CA ALA A 414 14.00 -5.51 32.25
C ALA A 414 13.00 -4.34 32.13
N ASP A 415 13.43 -3.10 32.41
CA ASP A 415 12.58 -1.92 32.44
C ASP A 415 12.65 -1.08 31.13
N VAL A 416 13.41 -1.52 30.13
CA VAL A 416 13.56 -0.79 28.86
C VAL A 416 12.66 -1.37 27.77
N VAL A 417 11.90 -0.48 27.10
CA VAL A 417 10.93 -0.81 26.05
C VAL A 417 11.15 0.13 24.86
N GLY A 418 10.97 -0.32 23.64
CA GLY A 418 10.86 0.55 22.48
C GLY A 418 9.44 1.10 22.32
N LEU A 419 9.32 2.34 21.88
CA LEU A 419 8.04 3.01 21.59
C LEU A 419 8.17 3.80 20.30
N HIS A 420 8.07 3.11 19.17
CA HIS A 420 8.13 3.79 17.87
C HIS A 420 6.79 4.49 17.59
N LEU A 421 6.87 5.81 17.35
CA LEU A 421 5.71 6.66 17.10
C LEU A 421 5.55 6.86 15.59
N ALA A 422 4.43 6.45 15.01
CA ALA A 422 4.23 6.48 13.56
C ALA A 422 2.92 7.19 13.16
N GLY A 423 2.93 7.71 11.93
CA GLY A 423 1.79 8.35 11.29
C GLY A 423 2.22 9.12 10.03
N PRO A 424 1.27 9.44 9.13
CA PRO A 424 1.57 10.18 7.91
C PRO A 424 2.16 11.57 8.22
N GLY A 425 3.32 11.86 7.66
CA GLY A 425 4.04 13.12 7.93
C GLY A 425 4.42 13.27 9.40
N SER A 426 4.04 14.38 10.03
CA SER A 426 4.23 14.65 11.46
C SER A 426 3.07 14.17 12.35
N ALA A 427 2.00 13.62 11.77
CA ALA A 427 0.85 13.15 12.54
C ALA A 427 1.21 11.92 13.37
N LEU A 428 0.78 11.91 14.64
CA LEU A 428 0.87 10.74 15.51
C LEU A 428 -0.45 9.97 15.44
N ARG A 429 -0.41 8.72 14.95
CA ARG A 429 -1.61 7.90 14.73
C ARG A 429 -1.54 6.52 15.36
N VAL A 430 -0.35 6.00 15.57
CA VAL A 430 -0.13 4.68 16.17
C VAL A 430 1.22 4.64 16.87
N ALA A 431 1.31 3.85 17.92
CA ALA A 431 2.55 3.48 18.59
C ALA A 431 2.87 2.01 18.32
N GLU A 432 4.10 1.70 17.99
CA GLU A 432 4.62 0.33 17.96
C GLU A 432 5.39 0.10 19.25
N VAL A 433 4.84 -0.74 20.13
CA VAL A 433 5.47 -1.11 21.40
C VAL A 433 6.37 -2.31 21.17
N VAL A 434 7.66 -2.15 21.49
CA VAL A 434 8.71 -3.10 21.15
C VAL A 434 9.32 -3.67 22.42
N ALA A 435 9.06 -4.95 22.69
CA ALA A 435 9.75 -5.69 23.74
C ALA A 435 11.06 -6.25 23.18
N GLY A 436 12.21 -5.79 23.71
CA GLY A 436 13.50 -6.41 23.43
C GLY A 436 13.68 -7.74 24.16
N LEU A 437 14.76 -8.45 23.84
CA LEU A 437 15.08 -9.76 24.44
C LEU A 437 15.12 -9.74 25.97
N LEU A 438 15.52 -8.63 26.58
CA LEU A 438 15.70 -8.47 28.02
C LEU A 438 14.51 -7.76 28.69
N THR A 439 13.53 -7.28 27.94
CA THR A 439 12.39 -6.52 28.45
C THR A 439 11.43 -7.41 29.26
N ASP A 440 11.06 -6.95 30.46
CA ASP A 440 10.02 -7.59 31.27
C ASP A 440 8.64 -7.40 30.62
N PRO A 441 7.79 -8.43 30.52
CA PRO A 441 6.45 -8.32 29.95
C PRO A 441 5.59 -7.22 30.60
N GLY A 442 5.72 -6.99 31.92
CA GLY A 442 5.02 -5.95 32.65
C GLY A 442 5.48 -4.54 32.25
N ALA A 443 6.74 -4.37 31.83
CA ALA A 443 7.22 -3.09 31.31
C ALA A 443 6.60 -2.77 29.94
N ALA A 444 6.54 -3.72 29.01
CA ALA A 444 5.85 -3.57 27.74
C ALA A 444 4.34 -3.33 27.94
N ALA A 445 3.70 -4.10 28.84
CA ALA A 445 2.29 -3.91 29.21
C ALA A 445 2.03 -2.50 29.76
N THR A 446 2.98 -1.92 30.50
CA THR A 446 2.87 -0.56 31.04
C THR A 446 2.82 0.48 29.93
N VAL A 447 3.64 0.32 28.86
CA VAL A 447 3.62 1.21 27.71
C VAL A 447 2.31 1.06 26.91
N HIS A 448 1.80 -0.18 26.73
CA HIS A 448 0.47 -0.39 26.13
C HIS A 448 -0.65 0.28 26.95
N ALA A 449 -0.64 0.14 28.28
CA ALA A 449 -1.62 0.77 29.16
C ALA A 449 -1.54 2.31 29.12
N PHE A 450 -0.32 2.87 29.05
CA PHE A 450 -0.10 4.29 28.85
C PHE A 450 -0.69 4.76 27.50
N CYS A 451 -0.37 4.08 26.40
CA CYS A 451 -0.92 4.40 25.08
C CYS A 451 -2.46 4.39 25.10
N ALA A 452 -3.08 3.37 25.69
CA ALA A 452 -4.53 3.31 25.84
C ALA A 452 -5.10 4.48 26.65
N ARG A 453 -4.41 4.90 27.71
CA ARG A 453 -4.84 6.03 28.56
C ARG A 453 -4.78 7.37 27.83
N VAL A 454 -3.84 7.55 26.92
CA VAL A 454 -3.72 8.77 26.09
C VAL A 454 -4.46 8.65 24.74
N GLU A 455 -5.30 7.64 24.59
CA GLU A 455 -6.11 7.35 23.39
C GLU A 455 -5.28 7.18 22.11
N LEU A 456 -4.03 6.72 22.24
CA LEU A 456 -3.16 6.39 21.13
C LEU A 456 -3.24 4.91 20.82
N PRO A 457 -3.74 4.48 19.65
CA PRO A 457 -3.69 3.08 19.24
C PRO A 457 -2.26 2.54 19.32
N ALA A 458 -2.10 1.34 19.88
CA ALA A 458 -0.80 0.71 20.03
C ALA A 458 -0.84 -0.72 19.47
N VAL A 459 0.22 -1.09 18.76
CA VAL A 459 0.46 -2.43 18.22
C VAL A 459 1.73 -3.01 18.83
N THR A 460 1.84 -4.32 18.88
CA THR A 460 3.05 -5.00 19.34
C THR A 460 3.95 -5.32 18.15
N ALA A 461 5.20 -4.91 18.23
CA ALA A 461 6.21 -5.18 17.21
C ALA A 461 7.46 -5.83 17.86
N PRO A 462 8.22 -6.67 17.13
CA PRO A 462 9.47 -7.23 17.62
C PRO A 462 10.60 -6.20 17.57
N ASP A 463 11.67 -6.47 18.31
CA ASP A 463 12.90 -5.67 18.30
C ASP A 463 13.75 -5.98 17.05
N ARG A 464 13.28 -5.50 15.90
CA ARG A 464 13.89 -5.68 14.58
C ARG A 464 13.91 -4.34 13.83
N ALA A 465 14.83 -4.19 12.87
CA ALA A 465 14.89 -3.01 12.03
C ALA A 465 13.54 -2.71 11.38
N GLY A 466 13.11 -1.44 11.43
CA GLY A 466 11.89 -0.95 10.79
C GLY A 466 10.57 -1.38 11.46
N ARG A 467 10.59 -2.26 12.46
CA ARG A 467 9.40 -2.80 13.14
C ARG A 467 8.37 -3.30 12.12
N ILE A 468 7.11 -2.82 12.12
CA ILE A 468 6.10 -3.16 11.12
C ILE A 468 6.01 -2.08 10.05
N VAL A 469 5.79 -0.81 10.48
CA VAL A 469 5.49 0.29 9.54
C VAL A 469 6.62 0.51 8.56
N ASP A 470 7.83 0.76 9.07
CA ASP A 470 8.97 1.09 8.23
C ASP A 470 9.44 -0.13 7.42
N ALA A 471 9.38 -1.34 8.02
CA ALA A 471 9.77 -2.57 7.35
C ALA A 471 8.87 -2.95 6.17
N LEU A 472 7.63 -2.45 6.11
CA LEU A 472 6.73 -2.64 4.97
C LEU A 472 6.71 -1.44 4.03
N LEU A 473 6.74 -0.23 4.58
CA LEU A 473 6.60 1.00 3.79
C LEU A 473 7.84 1.31 2.95
N PHE A 474 9.04 1.27 3.54
CA PHE A 474 10.25 1.69 2.83
C PHE A 474 10.67 0.74 1.70
N PRO A 475 10.59 -0.59 1.82
CA PRO A 475 10.80 -1.47 0.66
C PRO A 475 9.85 -1.19 -0.50
N TYR A 476 8.57 -0.91 -0.23
CA TYR A 476 7.61 -0.48 -1.25
C TYR A 476 8.03 0.84 -1.92
N LEU A 477 8.47 1.83 -1.14
CA LEU A 477 8.98 3.10 -1.68
C LEU A 477 10.26 2.90 -2.51
N ASN A 478 11.16 2.04 -2.06
CA ASN A 478 12.39 1.69 -2.77
C ASN A 478 12.12 1.00 -4.12
N ASP A 479 11.12 0.12 -4.17
CA ASP A 479 10.70 -0.52 -5.42
C ASP A 479 10.16 0.52 -6.43
N ALA A 480 9.44 1.55 -5.97
CA ALA A 480 9.04 2.67 -6.81
C ALA A 480 10.26 3.45 -7.35
N VAL A 481 11.28 3.70 -6.50
CA VAL A 481 12.53 4.35 -6.94
C VAL A 481 13.26 3.51 -7.98
N ARG A 482 13.35 2.20 -7.81
CA ARG A 482 13.95 1.27 -8.79
C ARG A 482 13.19 1.27 -10.12
N MET A 483 11.86 1.38 -10.06
CA MET A 483 11.03 1.48 -11.27
C MET A 483 11.31 2.77 -12.05
N LEU A 484 11.48 3.90 -11.36
CA LEU A 484 11.89 5.17 -11.95
C LEU A 484 13.32 5.10 -12.53
N GLU A 485 14.28 4.56 -11.76
CA GLU A 485 15.67 4.37 -12.18
C GLU A 485 15.77 3.53 -13.45
N ALA A 486 14.96 2.47 -13.55
CA ALA A 486 14.86 1.64 -14.75
C ALA A 486 14.19 2.35 -15.95
N ARG A 487 13.76 3.61 -15.79
CA ARG A 487 13.02 4.39 -16.79
C ARG A 487 11.77 3.67 -17.32
N TYR A 488 11.14 2.89 -16.45
CA TYR A 488 9.93 2.16 -16.79
C TYR A 488 8.70 3.08 -16.85
N ALA A 489 8.62 4.00 -15.89
CA ALA A 489 7.62 5.06 -15.82
C ALA A 489 8.21 6.32 -15.19
N THR A 490 7.54 7.46 -15.34
CA THR A 490 7.93 8.70 -14.66
C THR A 490 7.47 8.69 -13.19
N ALA A 491 8.05 9.57 -12.37
CA ALA A 491 7.62 9.72 -10.97
C ALA A 491 6.14 10.12 -10.86
N ASP A 492 5.65 10.96 -11.79
CA ASP A 492 4.26 11.40 -11.81
C ASP A 492 3.31 10.26 -12.22
N ASP A 493 3.71 9.41 -13.18
CA ASP A 493 2.94 8.24 -13.59
C ASP A 493 2.82 7.22 -12.46
N ILE A 494 3.93 6.95 -11.74
CA ILE A 494 3.95 6.00 -10.62
C ILE A 494 3.08 6.52 -9.48
N ASP A 495 3.18 7.81 -9.13
CA ASP A 495 2.34 8.42 -8.11
C ASP A 495 0.85 8.38 -8.53
N ALA A 496 0.55 8.73 -9.78
CA ALA A 496 -0.81 8.68 -10.31
C ALA A 496 -1.38 7.26 -10.29
N ALA A 497 -0.57 6.24 -10.61
CA ALA A 497 -0.98 4.85 -10.57
C ALA A 497 -1.38 4.42 -9.14
N MET A 498 -0.60 4.76 -8.13
CA MET A 498 -0.89 4.37 -6.75
C MET A 498 -2.07 5.15 -6.16
N VAL A 499 -2.16 6.45 -6.43
CA VAL A 499 -3.29 7.29 -5.95
C VAL A 499 -4.59 6.92 -6.66
N SER A 500 -4.58 6.83 -7.99
CA SER A 500 -5.80 6.63 -8.79
C SER A 500 -6.19 5.16 -8.97
N GLY A 501 -5.23 4.23 -8.85
CA GLY A 501 -5.45 2.78 -9.00
C GLY A 501 -5.62 2.05 -7.68
N CYS A 502 -4.87 2.42 -6.62
CA CYS A 502 -4.94 1.77 -5.32
C CYS A 502 -5.68 2.61 -4.25
N GLY A 503 -6.05 3.85 -4.57
CA GLY A 503 -6.73 4.75 -3.64
C GLY A 503 -5.83 5.25 -2.50
N TYR A 504 -4.51 5.24 -2.69
CA TYR A 504 -3.58 5.75 -1.71
C TYR A 504 -3.72 7.27 -1.58
N PRO A 505 -3.57 7.82 -0.37
CA PRO A 505 -3.74 9.27 -0.14
C PRO A 505 -2.64 10.09 -0.79
N MET A 506 -1.48 9.47 -1.06
CA MET A 506 -0.28 10.10 -1.60
C MET A 506 0.51 9.07 -2.41
N GLY A 507 1.15 9.51 -3.48
CA GLY A 507 2.03 8.66 -4.26
C GLY A 507 3.39 8.44 -3.57
N PRO A 508 4.16 7.41 -3.99
CA PRO A 508 5.42 7.05 -3.35
C PRO A 508 6.48 8.17 -3.40
N PHE A 509 6.59 8.90 -4.50
CA PHE A 509 7.58 9.98 -4.61
C PHE A 509 7.16 11.24 -3.86
N GLU A 510 5.86 11.53 -3.82
CA GLU A 510 5.36 12.61 -2.99
C GLU A 510 5.60 12.31 -1.50
N LEU A 511 5.44 11.05 -1.09
CA LEU A 511 5.69 10.59 0.28
C LEU A 511 7.19 10.63 0.62
N LEU A 512 8.07 10.17 -0.29
CA LEU A 512 9.52 10.26 -0.11
C LEU A 512 9.99 11.70 0.06
N ASP A 513 9.49 12.62 -0.77
CA ASP A 513 9.82 14.05 -0.66
C ASP A 513 9.29 14.68 0.64
N LEU A 514 8.19 14.16 1.19
CA LEU A 514 7.62 14.61 2.48
C LEU A 514 8.43 14.10 3.68
N VAL A 515 8.77 12.81 3.69
CA VAL A 515 9.52 12.16 4.79
C VAL A 515 10.96 12.66 4.82
N GLY A 516 11.55 12.82 3.66
CA GLY A 516 12.95 13.16 3.45
C GLY A 516 13.76 11.96 2.95
N LEU A 517 14.50 12.19 1.86
CA LEU A 517 15.23 11.13 1.16
C LEU A 517 16.39 10.56 2.00
N ASP A 518 17.01 11.38 2.84
CA ASP A 518 18.05 10.97 3.78
C ASP A 518 17.50 10.09 4.90
N VAL A 519 16.29 10.37 5.39
CA VAL A 519 15.59 9.52 6.36
C VAL A 519 15.24 8.18 5.71
N ALA A 520 14.69 8.20 4.51
CA ALA A 520 14.35 7.00 3.75
C ALA A 520 15.60 6.13 3.53
N LEU A 521 16.69 6.74 3.07
CA LEU A 521 17.96 6.02 2.85
C LEU A 521 18.53 5.41 4.14
N ALA A 522 18.42 6.13 5.27
CA ALA A 522 18.90 5.62 6.56
C ALA A 522 18.10 4.36 6.99
N VAL A 523 16.78 4.41 6.87
CA VAL A 523 15.89 3.26 7.19
C VAL A 523 16.20 2.07 6.27
N GLU A 524 16.27 2.29 4.95
CA GLU A 524 16.56 1.22 4.00
C GLU A 524 17.94 0.57 4.23
N ARG A 525 18.95 1.37 4.54
CA ARG A 525 20.28 0.86 4.90
C ARG A 525 20.24 0.00 6.16
N GLN A 526 19.45 0.39 7.15
CA GLN A 526 19.27 -0.37 8.39
C GLN A 526 18.56 -1.70 8.12
N LEU A 527 17.46 -1.69 7.37
CA LEU A 527 16.75 -2.89 6.93
C LEU A 527 17.66 -3.85 6.17
N TYR A 528 18.40 -3.33 5.19
CA TYR A 528 19.34 -4.13 4.41
C TYR A 528 20.49 -4.67 5.26
N ALA A 529 21.01 -3.89 6.20
CA ALA A 529 22.11 -4.33 7.09
C ALA A 529 21.70 -5.51 7.96
N GLU A 530 20.45 -5.57 8.39
CA GLU A 530 19.93 -6.67 9.21
C GLU A 530 19.56 -7.89 8.37
N VAL A 531 18.75 -7.71 7.31
CA VAL A 531 18.16 -8.83 6.55
C VAL A 531 19.10 -9.38 5.48
N ARG A 532 19.97 -8.54 4.89
CA ARG A 532 20.89 -8.90 3.79
C ARG A 532 20.22 -9.47 2.54
N GLU A 533 18.94 -9.16 2.33
CA GLU A 533 18.22 -9.52 1.11
C GLU A 533 18.50 -8.48 0.01
N PRO A 534 19.13 -8.86 -1.13
CA PRO A 534 19.48 -7.92 -2.20
C PRO A 534 18.30 -7.11 -2.74
N GLY A 535 17.09 -7.67 -2.69
CA GLY A 535 15.86 -6.96 -3.05
C GLY A 535 15.54 -5.77 -2.15
N LEU A 536 16.05 -5.73 -0.92
CA LEU A 536 15.87 -4.64 0.04
C LEU A 536 17.03 -3.64 0.05
N ALA A 537 18.10 -3.84 -0.76
CA ALA A 537 19.18 -2.87 -0.83
C ALA A 537 18.66 -1.51 -1.34
N PRO A 538 19.12 -0.37 -0.80
CA PRO A 538 18.73 0.94 -1.31
C PRO A 538 18.97 1.09 -2.80
N ALA A 539 18.03 1.72 -3.51
CA ALA A 539 18.20 2.03 -4.93
C ALA A 539 19.36 3.02 -5.14
N PRO A 540 20.28 2.78 -6.08
CA PRO A 540 21.39 3.70 -6.37
C PRO A 540 20.94 5.14 -6.63
N LEU A 541 19.79 5.33 -7.31
CA LEU A 541 19.23 6.66 -7.53
C LEU A 541 18.93 7.41 -6.24
N LEU A 542 18.41 6.73 -5.21
CA LEU A 542 18.14 7.33 -3.90
C LEU A 542 19.44 7.78 -3.25
N GLU A 543 20.48 6.95 -3.27
CA GLU A 543 21.80 7.29 -2.73
C GLU A 543 22.42 8.50 -3.44
N HIS A 544 22.30 8.55 -4.77
CA HIS A 544 22.82 9.68 -5.56
C HIS A 544 22.08 10.97 -5.24
N LEU A 545 20.75 10.95 -5.11
CA LEU A 545 19.97 12.14 -4.75
C LEU A 545 20.34 12.67 -3.38
N VAL A 546 20.47 11.80 -2.38
CA VAL A 546 20.91 12.20 -1.03
C VAL A 546 22.32 12.77 -1.05
N THR A 547 23.24 12.15 -1.77
CA THR A 547 24.62 12.64 -1.92
C THR A 547 24.66 14.02 -2.60
N ALA A 548 23.73 14.28 -3.54
CA ALA A 548 23.59 15.57 -4.21
C ALA A 548 22.88 16.64 -3.37
N GLY A 549 22.46 16.32 -2.14
CA GLY A 549 21.74 17.24 -1.25
C GLY A 549 20.26 17.44 -1.61
N HIS A 550 19.69 16.58 -2.46
CA HIS A 550 18.27 16.55 -2.77
C HIS A 550 17.53 15.75 -1.70
N LEU A 551 17.12 16.43 -0.62
CA LEU A 551 16.59 15.79 0.57
C LEU A 551 15.06 15.88 0.69
N GLY A 552 14.36 16.25 -0.37
CA GLY A 552 12.91 16.40 -0.39
C GLY A 552 12.44 17.83 -0.05
N ARG A 553 11.18 17.95 0.41
CA ARG A 553 10.50 19.25 0.64
C ARG A 553 11.28 20.19 1.56
N ARG A 554 11.89 19.68 2.62
CA ARG A 554 12.66 20.48 3.59
C ARG A 554 13.91 21.14 3.01
N ALA A 555 14.50 20.54 1.95
CA ALA A 555 15.63 21.10 1.22
C ALA A 555 15.20 21.89 -0.03
N GLY A 556 13.89 21.96 -0.30
CA GLY A 556 13.33 22.59 -1.49
C GLY A 556 13.51 21.78 -2.77
N ARG A 557 14.14 20.62 -2.72
CA ARG A 557 14.37 19.72 -3.84
C ARG A 557 14.52 18.26 -3.38
N GLY A 558 13.82 17.36 -4.04
CA GLY A 558 13.91 15.91 -3.89
C GLY A 558 13.79 15.23 -5.24
N PHE A 559 12.85 14.30 -5.40
CA PHE A 559 12.43 13.79 -6.71
C PHE A 559 11.74 14.89 -7.52
N ARG A 560 11.15 15.87 -6.83
CA ARG A 560 10.53 17.05 -7.42
C ARG A 560 11.21 18.33 -6.91
N ASP A 561 11.16 19.38 -7.73
CA ASP A 561 11.57 20.72 -7.30
C ASP A 561 10.37 21.43 -6.66
N SER A 562 10.41 21.62 -5.35
CA SER A 562 9.35 22.29 -4.60
C SER A 562 9.44 23.83 -4.66
N ARG A 563 10.52 24.38 -5.27
CA ARG A 563 10.70 25.82 -5.48
C ARG A 563 10.00 26.30 -6.75
N ALA A 564 9.59 25.37 -7.63
CA ALA A 564 8.95 25.66 -8.91
C ALA A 564 7.41 25.68 -8.84
N ARG A 565 6.81 25.60 -7.64
CA ARG A 565 5.35 25.68 -7.43
C ARG A 565 4.96 26.91 -6.63
#